data_b59f75559ef1fdd4900133ce3dceac11
#
_entry.id   b59f75559ef1fdd4900133ce3dceac11
#
_cell.length_a   1.000
_cell.length_b   1.000
_cell.length_c   1.000
_cell.angle_alpha   90.00
_cell.angle_beta   90.00
_cell.angle_gamma   90.00
#
_symmetry.space_group_name_H-M   'P 1'
#
loop_
_entity.id
_entity.type
_entity.pdbx_description
1 polymer ?
#
loop_
_entity_poly.entity_id
_entity_poly.type
_entity_poly.pdbx_seq_one_letter_code
_entity_poly.pdbx_strand_id
1 'polypeptide(L)'
;MSLEQRLEEVRLLHRSETLAAVFKPSGLLVHNSAWAGPREPSLAERVRALLDQEAHPLGRLDRGTSGVVWFALSRDHYAAQHEALAQPSALKRYGALVRGNLREARRVDHPISDGEGGRVEACSRIAPLWQARRERASFVEVVLESGRRHQVRLHLKHLSHPVIGDANYGKGPINRHFAESYGLSRLALHCFEVAFDDPVSGERMHAEAPLPPDLEQPFALLR
;
A
#
# COMPACT_ATOMS: atom_id res chain seq x y z
N MET A 1 9.15 11.46 11.83
CA MET A 1 8.76 10.31 12.69
C MET A 1 9.93 9.33 12.74
N SER A 2 10.37 8.98 13.95
CA SER A 2 11.45 8.01 14.17
C SER A 2 10.98 6.58 13.86
N LEU A 3 11.91 5.63 13.78
CA LEU A 3 11.56 4.20 13.58
C LEU A 3 10.72 3.67 14.76
N GLU A 4 11.06 4.05 15.99
CA GLU A 4 10.33 3.66 17.20
C GLU A 4 8.89 4.13 17.15
N GLN A 5 8.64 5.40 16.83
CA GLN A 5 7.29 5.94 16.65
C GLN A 5 6.49 5.19 15.57
N ARG A 6 7.13 4.79 14.47
CA ARG A 6 6.47 3.98 13.42
C ARG A 6 6.11 2.59 13.91
N LEU A 7 6.95 1.98 14.74
CA LEU A 7 6.66 0.66 15.33
C LEU A 7 5.51 0.73 16.35
N GLU A 8 5.38 1.83 17.08
CA GLU A 8 4.26 2.07 17.99
C GLU A 8 2.93 2.28 17.28
N GLU A 9 2.94 2.82 16.04
CA GLU A 9 1.72 2.98 15.21
C GLU A 9 1.20 1.66 14.62
N VAL A 10 1.98 0.56 14.66
CA VAL A 10 1.50 -0.75 14.22
C VAL A 10 0.39 -1.22 15.16
N ARG A 11 -0.81 -1.37 14.61
CA ARG A 11 -1.99 -1.79 15.38
C ARG A 11 -2.75 -2.88 14.66
N LEU A 12 -3.39 -3.73 15.46
CA LEU A 12 -4.27 -4.78 14.97
C LEU A 12 -5.56 -4.16 14.38
N LEU A 13 -5.94 -4.59 13.20
CA LEU A 13 -7.20 -4.21 12.53
C LEU A 13 -8.22 -5.34 12.59
N HIS A 14 -7.76 -6.58 12.47
CA HIS A 14 -8.57 -7.78 12.56
C HIS A 14 -7.72 -8.94 13.10
N ARG A 15 -8.36 -9.88 13.81
CA ARG A 15 -7.75 -11.14 14.24
C ARG A 15 -8.79 -12.25 14.22
N SER A 16 -8.44 -13.37 13.59
CA SER A 16 -9.11 -14.65 13.69
C SER A 16 -8.16 -15.68 14.31
N GLU A 17 -8.54 -16.95 14.33
CA GLU A 17 -7.70 -18.04 14.77
C GLU A 17 -6.47 -18.26 13.87
N THR A 18 -6.62 -18.05 12.55
CA THR A 18 -5.60 -18.37 11.54
C THR A 18 -4.97 -17.14 10.88
N LEU A 19 -5.57 -15.95 11.05
CA LEU A 19 -5.20 -14.72 10.35
C LEU A 19 -5.16 -13.50 11.27
N ALA A 20 -4.29 -12.55 10.94
CA ALA A 20 -4.33 -11.21 11.50
C ALA A 20 -4.13 -10.17 10.39
N ALA A 21 -4.91 -9.10 10.44
CA ALA A 21 -4.66 -7.89 9.65
C ALA A 21 -4.12 -6.78 10.56
N VAL A 22 -3.10 -6.06 10.09
CA VAL A 22 -2.51 -4.96 10.82
C VAL A 22 -2.41 -3.70 9.97
N PHE A 23 -2.44 -2.56 10.63
CA PHE A 23 -2.05 -1.29 10.02
C PHE A 23 -0.52 -1.20 9.97
N LYS A 24 0.01 -0.96 8.77
CA LYS A 24 1.41 -0.63 8.54
C LYS A 24 1.57 0.88 8.33
N PRO A 25 2.33 1.59 9.15
CA PRO A 25 2.68 2.98 8.88
C PRO A 25 3.63 3.12 7.68
N SER A 26 3.75 4.34 7.15
CA SER A 26 4.74 4.68 6.13
C SER A 26 6.16 4.62 6.69
N GLY A 27 7.12 4.26 5.84
CA GLY A 27 8.54 4.20 6.19
C GLY A 27 9.00 2.90 6.85
N LEU A 28 8.07 1.99 7.20
CA LEU A 28 8.38 0.67 7.74
C LEU A 28 8.41 -0.38 6.62
N LEU A 29 9.41 -1.26 6.62
CA LEU A 29 9.47 -2.43 5.73
C LEU A 29 8.53 -3.53 6.26
N VAL A 30 7.91 -4.31 5.36
CA VAL A 30 7.13 -5.48 5.78
C VAL A 30 8.05 -6.58 6.29
N HIS A 31 9.15 -6.84 5.62
CA HIS A 31 10.19 -7.77 6.04
C HIS A 31 11.57 -7.24 5.59
N ASN A 32 12.60 -7.66 6.27
CA ASN A 32 13.96 -7.29 5.92
C ASN A 32 14.37 -7.95 4.60
N SER A 33 15.13 -7.21 3.79
CA SER A 33 15.75 -7.72 2.57
C SER A 33 17.24 -7.37 2.60
N ALA A 34 18.04 -8.16 1.90
CA ALA A 34 19.50 -7.92 1.78
C ALA A 34 19.85 -6.53 1.21
N TRP A 35 18.91 -5.89 0.54
CA TRP A 35 19.07 -4.57 -0.10
C TRP A 35 18.62 -3.39 0.78
N ALA A 36 18.14 -3.67 2.01
CA ALA A 36 17.52 -2.62 2.85
C ALA A 36 18.51 -1.76 3.66
N GLY A 37 19.80 -2.02 3.54
CA GLY A 37 20.83 -1.38 4.37
C GLY A 37 20.96 -2.01 5.77
N PRO A 38 21.37 -1.26 6.80
CA PRO A 38 21.46 -1.77 8.17
C PRO A 38 20.13 -2.40 8.60
N ARG A 39 20.20 -3.51 9.35
CA ARG A 39 19.03 -4.25 9.81
C ARG A 39 18.17 -3.36 10.71
N GLU A 40 17.02 -2.93 10.20
CA GLU A 40 15.99 -2.24 10.98
C GLU A 40 14.88 -3.24 11.33
N PRO A 41 14.21 -3.10 12.50
CA PRO A 41 13.02 -3.88 12.81
C PRO A 41 11.96 -3.73 11.71
N SER A 42 11.41 -4.85 11.28
CA SER A 42 10.38 -4.92 10.23
C SER A 42 8.98 -5.04 10.83
N LEU A 43 7.95 -4.81 10.00
CA LEU A 43 6.57 -5.05 10.39
C LEU A 43 6.36 -6.50 10.87
N ALA A 44 6.94 -7.49 10.17
CA ALA A 44 6.80 -8.90 10.53
C ALA A 44 7.36 -9.20 11.93
N GLU A 45 8.52 -8.63 12.28
CA GLU A 45 9.10 -8.78 13.62
C GLU A 45 8.22 -8.09 14.68
N ARG A 46 7.70 -6.88 14.37
CA ARG A 46 6.80 -6.17 15.29
C ARG A 46 5.48 -6.92 15.51
N VAL A 47 4.90 -7.49 14.45
CA VAL A 47 3.65 -8.27 14.56
C VAL A 47 3.84 -9.54 15.38
N ARG A 48 4.95 -10.27 15.20
CA ARG A 48 5.28 -11.43 16.05
C ARG A 48 5.39 -11.05 17.52
N ALA A 49 6.07 -9.96 17.82
CA ALA A 49 6.18 -9.45 19.18
C ALA A 49 4.83 -8.97 19.75
N LEU A 50 3.99 -8.33 18.93
CA LEU A 50 2.67 -7.85 19.34
C LEU A 50 1.70 -8.99 19.66
N LEU A 51 1.77 -10.08 18.89
CA LEU A 51 0.85 -11.22 19.00
C LEU A 51 1.40 -12.35 19.90
N ASP A 52 2.69 -12.29 20.25
CA ASP A 52 3.45 -13.33 20.96
C ASP A 52 3.33 -14.70 20.28
N GLN A 53 3.37 -14.72 18.95
CA GLN A 53 3.29 -15.95 18.15
C GLN A 53 3.89 -15.77 16.75
N GLU A 54 3.99 -16.86 16.00
CA GLU A 54 4.36 -16.83 14.61
C GLU A 54 3.39 -15.97 13.79
N ALA A 55 3.94 -15.18 12.86
CA ALA A 55 3.18 -14.40 11.90
C ALA A 55 3.96 -14.24 10.60
N HIS A 56 3.33 -14.62 9.50
CA HIS A 56 3.91 -14.64 8.16
C HIS A 56 3.13 -13.70 7.24
N PRO A 57 3.74 -12.62 6.70
CA PRO A 57 3.01 -11.67 5.86
C PRO A 57 2.55 -12.34 4.55
N LEU A 58 1.25 -12.26 4.26
CA LEU A 58 0.64 -12.81 3.03
C LEU A 58 0.88 -11.93 1.81
N GLY A 59 1.33 -10.70 1.99
CA GLY A 59 1.63 -9.77 0.93
C GLY A 59 2.56 -8.67 1.43
N ARG A 60 2.85 -7.73 0.56
CA ARG A 60 3.75 -6.63 0.90
C ARG A 60 3.20 -5.29 0.45
N LEU A 61 3.46 -4.27 1.25
CA LEU A 61 3.38 -2.87 0.85
C LEU A 61 4.81 -2.32 0.70
N ASP A 62 4.98 -1.36 -0.17
CA ASP A 62 6.25 -0.62 -0.29
C ASP A 62 6.59 0.09 1.02
N ARG A 63 7.87 0.37 1.28
CA ARG A 63 8.31 1.06 2.49
C ARG A 63 7.54 2.36 2.74
N GLY A 64 7.33 3.17 1.70
CA GLY A 64 6.62 4.45 1.78
C GLY A 64 5.09 4.35 1.81
N THR A 65 4.50 3.19 1.52
CA THR A 65 3.06 2.96 1.54
C THR A 65 2.59 2.60 2.93
N SER A 66 1.46 3.17 3.36
CA SER A 66 0.77 2.78 4.60
C SER A 66 -0.50 1.97 4.30
N GLY A 67 -1.08 1.31 5.29
CA GLY A 67 -2.36 0.62 5.17
C GLY A 67 -2.35 -0.83 5.62
N VAL A 68 -3.31 -1.60 5.13
CA VAL A 68 -3.59 -2.97 5.53
C VAL A 68 -2.53 -3.95 5.05
N VAL A 69 -2.04 -4.81 5.96
CA VAL A 69 -1.23 -5.99 5.63
C VAL A 69 -1.78 -7.19 6.41
N TRP A 70 -2.07 -8.28 5.70
CA TRP A 70 -2.50 -9.53 6.28
C TRP A 70 -1.33 -10.46 6.60
N PHE A 71 -1.51 -11.24 7.66
CA PHE A 71 -0.55 -12.24 8.14
C PHE A 71 -1.25 -13.57 8.37
N ALA A 72 -0.66 -14.67 7.90
CA ALA A 72 -0.96 -16.01 8.37
C ALA A 72 -0.37 -16.21 9.77
N LEU A 73 -1.11 -16.80 10.69
CA LEU A 73 -0.70 -17.09 12.06
C LEU A 73 -0.14 -18.51 12.23
N SER A 74 -0.09 -19.27 11.14
CA SER A 74 0.54 -20.59 11.05
C SER A 74 1.24 -20.74 9.70
N ARG A 75 2.40 -21.41 9.74
CA ARG A 75 3.14 -21.75 8.52
C ARG A 75 2.40 -22.75 7.63
N ASP A 76 1.61 -23.63 8.25
CA ASP A 76 0.84 -24.67 7.54
C ASP A 76 -0.25 -24.07 6.65
N HIS A 77 -0.86 -22.95 7.09
CA HIS A 77 -1.91 -22.25 6.32
C HIS A 77 -1.36 -21.21 5.34
N TYR A 78 -0.09 -20.81 5.49
CA TYR A 78 0.49 -19.71 4.74
C TYR A 78 0.34 -19.85 3.22
N ALA A 79 0.68 -21.02 2.66
CA ALA A 79 0.67 -21.20 1.20
C ALA A 79 -0.73 -21.03 0.60
N ALA A 80 -1.74 -21.67 1.21
CA ALA A 80 -3.14 -21.58 0.76
C ALA A 80 -3.70 -20.17 0.90
N GLN A 81 -3.44 -19.50 2.03
CA GLN A 81 -3.92 -18.14 2.29
C GLN A 81 -3.19 -17.10 1.41
N HIS A 82 -1.90 -17.28 1.15
CA HIS A 82 -1.15 -16.45 0.23
C HIS A 82 -1.68 -16.56 -1.22
N GLU A 83 -1.99 -17.78 -1.67
CA GLU A 83 -2.59 -18.02 -2.97
C GLU A 83 -3.99 -17.40 -3.08
N ALA A 84 -4.83 -17.54 -2.05
CA ALA A 84 -6.17 -16.93 -1.99
C ALA A 84 -6.10 -15.40 -2.10
N LEU A 85 -5.16 -14.76 -1.40
CA LEU A 85 -4.94 -13.31 -1.50
C LEU A 85 -4.43 -12.89 -2.89
N ALA A 86 -3.77 -13.78 -3.63
CA ALA A 86 -3.29 -13.50 -4.98
C ALA A 86 -4.38 -13.60 -6.05
N GLN A 87 -5.53 -14.24 -5.75
CA GLN A 87 -6.62 -14.43 -6.70
C GLN A 87 -7.23 -13.10 -7.17
N PRO A 88 -7.78 -13.03 -8.39
CA PRO A 88 -8.49 -11.86 -8.90
C PRO A 88 -9.75 -11.49 -8.08
N SER A 89 -10.34 -12.44 -7.35
CA SER A 89 -11.48 -12.23 -6.43
C SER A 89 -11.10 -11.48 -5.16
N ALA A 90 -9.81 -11.43 -4.82
CA ALA A 90 -9.32 -10.67 -3.69
C ALA A 90 -9.37 -9.17 -3.97
N LEU A 91 -10.06 -8.43 -3.11
CA LEU A 91 -10.10 -6.97 -3.18
C LEU A 91 -8.82 -6.39 -2.57
N LYS A 92 -8.16 -5.50 -3.32
CA LYS A 92 -7.02 -4.69 -2.86
C LYS A 92 -7.25 -3.27 -3.32
N ARG A 93 -7.76 -2.41 -2.43
CA ARG A 93 -8.16 -1.04 -2.72
C ARG A 93 -7.19 -0.03 -2.10
N TYR A 94 -6.69 0.86 -2.95
CA TYR A 94 -5.73 1.88 -2.58
C TYR A 94 -6.28 3.27 -2.87
N GLY A 95 -5.79 4.25 -2.12
CA GLY A 95 -5.91 5.67 -2.45
C GLY A 95 -4.55 6.27 -2.74
N ALA A 96 -4.47 7.09 -3.77
CA ALA A 96 -3.25 7.80 -4.15
C ALA A 96 -3.52 9.25 -4.51
N LEU A 97 -2.72 10.18 -4.00
CA LEU A 97 -2.68 11.54 -4.53
C LEU A 97 -1.68 11.58 -5.68
N VAL A 98 -2.15 11.95 -6.86
CA VAL A 98 -1.37 11.94 -8.10
C VAL A 98 -1.23 13.34 -8.68
N ARG A 99 -0.15 13.57 -9.44
CA ARG A 99 0.04 14.78 -10.22
C ARG A 99 -0.92 14.83 -11.40
N GLY A 100 -1.49 16.00 -11.67
CA GLY A 100 -2.37 16.25 -12.82
C GLY A 100 -3.83 15.96 -12.50
N ASN A 101 -4.69 16.33 -13.44
CA ASN A 101 -6.14 16.20 -13.29
C ASN A 101 -6.62 14.96 -14.03
N LEU A 102 -6.72 13.84 -13.32
CA LEU A 102 -7.37 12.63 -13.82
C LEU A 102 -8.88 12.86 -13.77
N ARG A 103 -9.56 12.88 -14.91
CA ARG A 103 -11.00 13.22 -14.99
C ARG A 103 -11.91 12.02 -15.14
N GLU A 104 -11.40 10.92 -15.65
CA GLU A 104 -12.18 9.75 -16.00
C GLU A 104 -11.58 8.47 -15.42
N ALA A 105 -12.43 7.51 -15.13
CA ALA A 105 -11.98 6.19 -14.73
C ALA A 105 -11.26 5.48 -15.88
N ARG A 106 -10.24 4.70 -15.54
CA ARG A 106 -9.41 3.93 -16.50
C ARG A 106 -9.19 2.52 -15.98
N ARG A 107 -9.30 1.54 -16.85
CA ARG A 107 -8.70 0.23 -16.64
C ARG A 107 -7.35 0.21 -17.32
N VAL A 108 -6.30 -0.03 -16.56
CA VAL A 108 -4.92 -0.09 -17.05
C VAL A 108 -4.51 -1.54 -17.09
N ASP A 109 -4.44 -2.08 -18.30
CA ASP A 109 -3.94 -3.41 -18.60
C ASP A 109 -2.60 -3.24 -19.34
N HIS A 110 -1.53 -3.15 -18.55
CA HIS A 110 -0.21 -2.80 -19.07
C HIS A 110 0.88 -3.53 -18.31
N PRO A 111 1.71 -4.34 -18.99
CA PRO A 111 2.81 -5.04 -18.36
C PRO A 111 3.79 -4.07 -17.72
N ILE A 112 4.26 -4.40 -16.52
CA ILE A 112 5.23 -3.60 -15.77
C ILE A 112 6.55 -4.35 -15.60
N SER A 113 7.63 -3.62 -15.30
CA SER A 113 8.93 -4.22 -15.04
C SER A 113 8.89 -5.11 -13.80
N ASP A 114 9.45 -6.32 -13.90
CA ASP A 114 9.67 -7.25 -12.78
C ASP A 114 10.85 -6.82 -11.88
N GLY A 115 11.71 -5.92 -12.37
CA GLY A 115 12.93 -5.46 -11.72
C GLY A 115 14.18 -6.29 -12.06
N GLU A 116 14.04 -7.32 -12.89
CA GLU A 116 15.11 -8.24 -13.32
C GLU A 116 15.40 -8.16 -14.85
N GLY A 117 14.82 -7.14 -15.49
CA GLY A 117 14.96 -6.87 -16.93
C GLY A 117 13.80 -7.40 -17.77
N GLY A 118 12.84 -8.11 -17.17
CA GLY A 118 11.62 -8.60 -17.80
C GLY A 118 10.41 -7.72 -17.55
N ARG A 119 9.26 -8.17 -18.06
CA ARG A 119 7.96 -7.57 -17.84
C ARG A 119 6.94 -8.63 -17.42
N VAL A 120 6.04 -8.26 -16.52
CA VAL A 120 4.96 -9.12 -16.03
C VAL A 120 3.62 -8.45 -16.23
N GLU A 121 2.62 -9.25 -16.61
CA GLU A 121 1.26 -8.78 -16.78
C GLU A 121 0.72 -8.17 -15.48
N ALA A 122 0.07 -7.02 -15.62
CA ALA A 122 -0.50 -6.27 -14.51
C ALA A 122 -1.76 -5.53 -14.95
N CYS A 123 -2.80 -5.58 -14.11
CA CYS A 123 -4.05 -4.90 -14.36
C CYS A 123 -4.56 -4.17 -13.13
N SER A 124 -5.03 -2.92 -13.33
CA SER A 124 -5.61 -2.08 -12.28
C SER A 124 -6.80 -1.28 -12.80
N ARG A 125 -7.81 -1.09 -11.96
CA ARG A 125 -8.87 -0.09 -12.20
C ARG A 125 -8.56 1.17 -11.40
N ILE A 126 -8.64 2.33 -12.04
CA ILE A 126 -8.30 3.62 -11.45
C ILE A 126 -9.47 4.56 -11.67
N ALA A 127 -9.96 5.19 -10.61
CA ALA A 127 -11.06 6.15 -10.67
C ALA A 127 -10.72 7.42 -9.89
N PRO A 128 -11.03 8.62 -10.42
CA PRO A 128 -10.86 9.86 -9.68
C PRO A 128 -11.91 9.95 -8.58
N LEU A 129 -11.49 10.34 -7.36
CA LEU A 129 -12.39 10.62 -6.24
C LEU A 129 -12.62 12.13 -6.07
N TRP A 130 -11.55 12.93 -6.15
CA TRP A 130 -11.62 14.39 -6.14
C TRP A 130 -10.38 15.02 -6.77
N GLN A 131 -10.46 16.30 -7.12
CA GLN A 131 -9.37 17.11 -7.65
C GLN A 131 -9.04 18.25 -6.67
N ALA A 132 -7.75 18.56 -6.56
CA ALA A 132 -7.29 19.67 -5.73
C ALA A 132 -7.76 21.02 -6.31
N ARG A 133 -8.14 21.95 -5.43
CA ARG A 133 -8.69 23.26 -5.85
C ARG A 133 -7.64 24.18 -6.44
N ARG A 134 -6.43 24.18 -5.87
CA ARG A 134 -5.36 25.14 -6.21
C ARG A 134 -4.15 24.49 -6.87
N GLU A 135 -4.16 23.15 -6.99
CA GLU A 135 -3.06 22.37 -7.54
C GLU A 135 -3.52 21.49 -8.70
N ARG A 136 -2.60 21.19 -9.59
CA ARG A 136 -2.84 20.15 -10.60
C ARG A 136 -2.58 18.78 -9.99
N ALA A 137 -3.50 18.34 -9.15
CA ALA A 137 -3.45 17.06 -8.47
C ALA A 137 -4.85 16.44 -8.35
N SER A 138 -4.92 15.12 -8.33
CA SER A 138 -6.15 14.35 -8.13
C SER A 138 -5.92 13.29 -7.07
N PHE A 139 -6.90 13.08 -6.19
CA PHE A 139 -6.95 11.90 -5.36
C PHE A 139 -7.74 10.82 -6.10
N VAL A 140 -7.14 9.66 -6.25
CA VAL A 140 -7.68 8.55 -7.03
C VAL A 140 -7.80 7.29 -6.19
N GLU A 141 -8.83 6.51 -6.47
CA GLU A 141 -8.92 5.13 -6.04
C GLU A 141 -8.22 4.23 -7.06
N VAL A 142 -7.54 3.21 -6.57
CA VAL A 142 -6.93 2.16 -7.40
C VAL A 142 -7.31 0.81 -6.82
N VAL A 143 -7.99 -0.01 -7.63
CA VAL A 143 -8.30 -1.41 -7.31
C VAL A 143 -7.39 -2.30 -8.15
N LEU A 144 -6.65 -3.17 -7.47
CA LEU A 144 -5.71 -4.08 -8.13
C LEU A 144 -6.42 -5.39 -8.53
N GLU A 145 -6.29 -5.77 -9.80
CA GLU A 145 -6.66 -7.11 -10.32
C GLU A 145 -5.45 -8.08 -10.31
N SER A 146 -4.24 -7.56 -10.06
CA SER A 146 -3.00 -8.31 -9.84
C SER A 146 -2.19 -7.65 -8.74
N GLY A 147 -1.18 -8.33 -8.18
CA GLY A 147 -0.39 -7.83 -7.04
C GLY A 147 1.11 -7.78 -7.34
N ARG A 148 1.56 -6.97 -8.31
CA ARG A 148 2.96 -6.87 -8.69
C ARG A 148 3.69 -5.77 -7.93
N ARG A 149 5.03 -5.91 -7.83
CA ARG A 149 5.89 -4.91 -7.18
C ARG A 149 5.71 -3.53 -7.80
N HIS A 150 5.46 -2.50 -6.96
CA HIS A 150 5.25 -1.11 -7.37
C HIS A 150 4.09 -0.89 -8.37
N GLN A 151 3.17 -1.83 -8.53
CA GLN A 151 2.16 -1.81 -9.60
C GLN A 151 1.35 -0.51 -9.63
N VAL A 152 0.77 -0.08 -8.51
CA VAL A 152 0.01 1.17 -8.42
C VAL A 152 0.83 2.36 -8.94
N ARG A 153 2.07 2.47 -8.50
CA ARG A 153 2.98 3.57 -8.83
C ARG A 153 3.35 3.57 -10.33
N LEU A 154 3.63 2.39 -10.89
CA LEU A 154 3.99 2.21 -12.30
C LEU A 154 2.80 2.47 -13.23
N HIS A 155 1.60 1.99 -12.89
CA HIS A 155 0.39 2.25 -13.69
C HIS A 155 0.01 3.73 -13.67
N LEU A 156 0.07 4.39 -12.51
CA LEU A 156 -0.19 5.84 -12.42
C LEU A 156 0.87 6.65 -13.18
N LYS A 157 2.14 6.24 -13.13
CA LYS A 157 3.20 6.84 -13.98
C LYS A 157 2.92 6.62 -15.47
N HIS A 158 2.49 5.42 -15.88
CA HIS A 158 2.13 5.10 -17.27
C HIS A 158 1.04 6.04 -17.80
N LEU A 159 0.05 6.36 -16.97
CA LEU A 159 -0.98 7.35 -17.28
C LEU A 159 -0.49 8.80 -17.22
N SER A 160 0.80 9.07 -17.01
CA SER A 160 1.37 10.41 -16.79
C SER A 160 0.87 11.13 -15.52
N HIS A 161 0.31 10.38 -14.58
CA HIS A 161 -0.17 10.82 -13.28
C HIS A 161 0.64 10.18 -12.12
N PRO A 162 1.98 10.38 -12.01
CA PRO A 162 2.76 9.75 -10.97
C PRO A 162 2.28 10.19 -9.58
N VAL A 163 2.43 9.29 -8.59
CA VAL A 163 2.08 9.55 -7.20
C VAL A 163 2.94 10.68 -6.63
N ILE A 164 2.34 11.61 -5.92
CA ILE A 164 3.06 12.69 -5.23
C ILE A 164 3.84 12.10 -4.05
N GLY A 165 5.07 12.59 -3.84
CA GLY A 165 5.99 12.03 -2.85
C GLY A 165 6.72 10.77 -3.31
N ASP A 166 6.52 10.32 -4.55
CA ASP A 166 7.27 9.19 -5.11
C ASP A 166 8.69 9.61 -5.51
N ALA A 167 9.70 9.12 -4.76
CA ALA A 167 11.10 9.43 -5.02
C ALA A 167 11.65 8.78 -6.30
N ASN A 168 11.09 7.61 -6.71
CA ASN A 168 11.61 6.84 -7.83
C ASN A 168 10.90 7.18 -9.16
N TYR A 169 9.60 7.43 -9.11
CA TYR A 169 8.77 7.60 -10.32
C TYR A 169 8.17 9.00 -10.45
N GLY A 170 8.25 9.81 -9.40
CA GLY A 170 7.78 11.19 -9.36
C GLY A 170 8.81 12.21 -9.86
N LYS A 171 8.57 13.49 -9.58
CA LYS A 171 9.48 14.60 -9.89
C LYS A 171 9.86 15.34 -8.59
N GLY A 172 11.16 15.41 -8.30
CA GLY A 172 11.71 16.02 -7.10
C GLY A 172 11.20 17.44 -6.80
N PRO A 173 11.18 18.39 -7.75
CA PRO A 173 10.65 19.73 -7.51
C PRO A 173 9.17 19.74 -7.09
N ILE A 174 8.32 18.88 -7.68
CA ILE A 174 6.91 18.76 -7.32
C ILE A 174 6.78 18.17 -5.92
N ASN A 175 7.51 17.10 -5.62
CA ASN A 175 7.49 16.50 -4.28
C ASN A 175 7.91 17.50 -3.20
N ARG A 176 8.93 18.32 -3.46
CA ARG A 176 9.34 19.40 -2.53
C ARG A 176 8.25 20.44 -2.34
N HIS A 177 7.63 20.91 -3.42
CA HIS A 177 6.51 21.85 -3.35
C HIS A 177 5.39 21.33 -2.44
N PHE A 178 4.96 20.08 -2.64
CA PHE A 178 3.91 19.49 -1.79
C PHE A 178 4.35 19.28 -0.34
N ALA A 179 5.62 18.98 -0.10
CA ALA A 179 6.14 18.88 1.26
C ALA A 179 6.17 20.25 1.98
N GLU A 180 6.63 21.29 1.31
CA GLU A 180 6.75 22.64 1.86
C GLU A 180 5.39 23.36 2.03
N SER A 181 4.49 23.21 1.04
CA SER A 181 3.20 23.92 1.04
C SER A 181 2.09 23.22 1.80
N TYR A 182 2.12 21.88 1.88
CA TYR A 182 1.05 21.07 2.45
C TYR A 182 1.50 20.08 3.52
N GLY A 183 2.79 20.04 3.86
CA GLY A 183 3.34 19.07 4.82
C GLY A 183 3.39 17.63 4.30
N LEU A 184 3.21 17.40 2.99
CA LEU A 184 3.17 16.06 2.39
C LEU A 184 4.59 15.57 2.07
N SER A 185 5.31 15.07 3.06
CA SER A 185 6.73 14.69 2.98
C SER A 185 6.97 13.20 2.69
N ARG A 186 5.91 12.44 2.36
CA ARG A 186 5.97 10.98 2.10
C ARG A 186 5.28 10.61 0.79
N LEU A 187 5.45 9.36 0.37
CA LEU A 187 4.67 8.77 -0.71
C LEU A 187 3.17 8.85 -0.36
N ALA A 188 2.39 9.56 -1.17
CA ALA A 188 0.95 9.75 -0.98
C ALA A 188 0.15 8.54 -1.50
N LEU A 189 0.46 7.36 -0.95
CA LEU A 189 -0.16 6.08 -1.28
C LEU A 189 -0.54 5.33 -0.02
N HIS A 190 -1.80 4.86 0.02
CA HIS A 190 -2.37 4.16 1.15
C HIS A 190 -3.24 2.98 0.69
N CYS A 191 -3.06 1.82 1.32
CA CYS A 191 -3.90 0.65 1.13
C CYS A 191 -5.08 0.71 2.12
N PHE A 192 -6.24 1.12 1.62
CA PHE A 192 -7.43 1.30 2.45
C PHE A 192 -8.04 0.00 2.90
N GLU A 193 -8.09 -0.99 1.99
CA GLU A 193 -8.91 -2.16 2.17
C GLU A 193 -8.29 -3.37 1.48
N VAL A 194 -8.34 -4.50 2.18
CA VAL A 194 -7.99 -5.79 1.61
C VAL A 194 -9.00 -6.82 2.11
N ALA A 195 -9.64 -7.53 1.15
CA ALA A 195 -10.56 -8.62 1.46
C ALA A 195 -10.33 -9.82 0.53
N PHE A 196 -10.46 -11.03 1.07
CA PHE A 196 -10.31 -12.28 0.32
C PHE A 196 -11.05 -13.40 1.05
N ASP A 197 -11.29 -14.52 0.37
CA ASP A 197 -11.93 -15.69 0.97
C ASP A 197 -10.83 -16.58 1.58
N ASP A 198 -10.87 -16.77 2.89
CA ASP A 198 -9.89 -17.62 3.59
C ASP A 198 -10.19 -19.10 3.32
N PRO A 199 -9.26 -19.83 2.68
CA PRO A 199 -9.48 -21.25 2.35
C PRO A 199 -9.49 -22.17 3.59
N VAL A 200 -9.05 -21.67 4.74
CA VAL A 200 -8.99 -22.45 5.98
C VAL A 200 -10.32 -22.39 6.74
N SER A 201 -10.88 -21.22 6.91
CA SER A 201 -12.17 -21.03 7.60
C SER A 201 -13.37 -21.07 6.65
N GLY A 202 -13.17 -20.84 5.35
CA GLY A 202 -14.23 -20.66 4.37
C GLY A 202 -14.93 -19.28 4.46
N GLU A 203 -14.46 -18.38 5.32
CA GLU A 203 -15.08 -17.09 5.55
C GLU A 203 -14.44 -15.99 4.68
N ARG A 204 -15.24 -14.95 4.39
CA ARG A 204 -14.74 -13.72 3.77
C ARG A 204 -13.98 -12.88 4.79
N MET A 205 -12.67 -12.83 4.66
CA MET A 205 -11.82 -11.94 5.47
C MET A 205 -11.86 -10.53 4.91
N HIS A 206 -11.99 -9.55 5.80
CA HIS A 206 -12.06 -8.14 5.44
C HIS A 206 -11.35 -7.28 6.48
N ALA A 207 -10.52 -6.35 6.03
CA ALA A 207 -9.88 -5.37 6.89
C ALA A 207 -9.77 -4.01 6.19
N GLU A 208 -10.04 -2.95 6.95
CA GLU A 208 -9.91 -1.57 6.51
C GLU A 208 -8.95 -0.80 7.41
N ALA A 209 -8.24 0.16 6.80
CA ALA A 209 -7.41 1.12 7.48
C ALA A 209 -7.82 2.54 7.06
N PRO A 210 -8.21 3.42 7.98
CA PRO A 210 -8.49 4.82 7.67
C PRO A 210 -7.20 5.55 7.25
N LEU A 211 -7.35 6.68 6.55
CA LEU A 211 -6.21 7.53 6.23
C LEU A 211 -5.47 7.91 7.52
N PRO A 212 -4.14 7.76 7.54
CA PRO A 212 -3.35 8.24 8.66
C PRO A 212 -3.25 9.78 8.65
N PRO A 213 -3.04 10.42 9.83
CA PRO A 213 -3.01 11.88 9.95
C PRO A 213 -2.00 12.57 9.01
N ASP A 214 -0.88 11.92 8.71
CA ASP A 214 0.18 12.42 7.80
C ASP A 214 -0.22 12.42 6.31
N LEU A 215 -1.38 11.86 5.96
CA LEU A 215 -2.06 12.02 4.68
C LEU A 215 -3.36 12.82 4.80
N GLU A 216 -4.13 12.60 5.86
CA GLU A 216 -5.43 13.24 6.06
C GLU A 216 -5.30 14.77 6.13
N GLN A 217 -4.36 15.29 6.94
CA GLN A 217 -4.13 16.72 7.10
C GLN A 217 -3.72 17.41 5.78
N PRO A 218 -2.69 16.93 5.02
CA PRO A 218 -2.38 17.48 3.71
C PRO A 218 -3.54 17.43 2.72
N PHE A 219 -4.34 16.35 2.73
CA PHE A 219 -5.47 16.21 1.83
C PHE A 219 -6.61 17.16 2.15
N ALA A 220 -6.84 17.47 3.44
CA ALA A 220 -7.81 18.48 3.85
C ALA A 220 -7.44 19.88 3.34
N LEU A 221 -6.15 20.23 3.30
CA LEU A 221 -5.67 21.50 2.76
C LEU A 221 -5.78 21.61 1.22
N LEU A 222 -5.84 20.48 0.52
CA LEU A 222 -5.91 20.42 -0.94
C LEU A 222 -7.34 20.43 -1.50
N ARG A 223 -8.34 20.06 -0.68
CA ARG A 223 -9.78 20.09 -1.03
C ARG A 223 -10.36 21.50 -0.98
#